data_cdfd7c6cad1e19a571c7dcdca5428dcf
#
_entry.id   cdfd7c6cad1e19a571c7dcdca5428dcf
#
_cell.length_a   1.000
_cell.length_b   1.000
_cell.length_c   1.000
_cell.angle_alpha   90.00
_cell.angle_beta   90.00
_cell.angle_gamma   90.00
#
_symmetry.space_group_name_H-M   'P 1'
#
loop_
_entity.id
_entity.type
_entity.pdbx_description
1 polymer ?
#
loop_
_entity_poly.entity_id
_entity_poly.type
_entity_poly.pdbx_seq_one_letter_code
_entity_poly.pdbx_strand_id
1 'polypeptide(L)'
;MSNTSSNMHLMPLVVEVPHPPTATQAFELFKDRPFSFFLDSGMDPQRLGRYSFIGSDPFLIMRSRGRDITLIRPEGETAISGNPFDVLGELLQEYKLDGNPTVLPFVGGAVGYLSYDLGHFIEKLPSKAVDDLLLPECYLAFYDSVAIFDHLEGRAYVAASGFPDKGVDRQKRARARLEEMKRTVAQAPRLEEDKASYVDQPVSEMVNLRSNFTHEGYLEAVQRARDYIIAGDIFQVNLSQRFEADMPLPPYELYRRLRKINPAPFASYLNFDGVTVVSASPERFLRLRGDRVETRPIKGTRPRGKDSAGDEALAKELANSFKDKAEHVMIVDLERNDIGRVCRFGTVRVSELMALEKYATVFHLTSTMEGRLRPEKNAIGLLKATFPGGSISGAPKVRAMEIIDELEPTKRSVYTGSIGYLGFDGGLDLNIVIRTILVKDGKAYFQVGGAVVYDSDPEAEYVETLDKARALIQALSMVPQMATEGHR
;
A
#
# COMPACT_ATOMS: atom_id res chain seq x y z
N MET A 1 26.91 -39.17 -27.24
CA MET A 1 26.88 -37.71 -27.34
C MET A 1 25.94 -37.21 -26.26
N SER A 2 26.49 -36.83 -25.13
CA SER A 2 25.76 -36.36 -23.94
C SER A 2 25.26 -34.95 -24.21
N ASN A 3 23.93 -34.80 -24.32
CA ASN A 3 23.25 -33.50 -24.29
C ASN A 3 23.42 -32.88 -22.90
N THR A 4 24.45 -32.10 -22.69
CA THR A 4 24.52 -31.16 -21.60
C THR A 4 23.63 -29.99 -21.98
N SER A 5 22.32 -30.08 -21.68
CA SER A 5 21.46 -28.92 -21.53
C SER A 5 22.04 -28.13 -20.36
N SER A 6 22.82 -27.09 -20.66
CA SER A 6 23.26 -26.12 -19.68
C SER A 6 21.97 -25.53 -19.04
N ASN A 7 21.74 -25.83 -17.77
CA ASN A 7 20.75 -25.15 -16.94
C ASN A 7 21.12 -23.65 -16.91
N MET A 8 20.58 -22.92 -17.88
CA MET A 8 20.72 -21.47 -17.93
C MET A 8 19.85 -20.91 -16.80
N HIS A 9 20.50 -20.45 -15.73
CA HIS A 9 19.81 -19.79 -14.62
C HIS A 9 18.87 -18.69 -15.13
N LEU A 10 17.63 -18.72 -14.65
CA LEU A 10 16.59 -17.73 -14.96
C LEU A 10 16.83 -16.45 -14.17
N MET A 11 17.82 -15.65 -14.60
CA MET A 11 18.15 -14.37 -13.99
C MET A 11 17.56 -13.21 -14.79
N PRO A 12 17.20 -12.09 -14.17
CA PRO A 12 16.81 -10.88 -14.88
C PRO A 12 18.05 -10.19 -15.48
N LEU A 13 17.86 -9.44 -16.55
CA LEU A 13 18.83 -8.47 -17.02
C LEU A 13 18.64 -7.18 -16.22
N VAL A 14 19.73 -6.56 -15.77
CA VAL A 14 19.69 -5.29 -15.05
C VAL A 14 20.80 -4.37 -15.58
N VAL A 15 20.45 -3.13 -15.89
CA VAL A 15 21.40 -2.11 -16.33
C VAL A 15 21.15 -0.78 -15.62
N GLU A 16 22.20 -0.04 -15.37
CA GLU A 16 22.12 1.33 -14.85
C GLU A 16 21.75 2.31 -15.96
N VAL A 17 20.91 3.29 -15.64
CA VAL A 17 20.55 4.40 -16.54
C VAL A 17 21.50 5.55 -16.28
N PRO A 18 22.33 5.98 -17.26
CA PRO A 18 23.23 7.10 -17.08
C PRO A 18 22.45 8.41 -16.95
N HIS A 19 22.86 9.28 -16.03
CA HIS A 19 22.24 10.59 -15.78
C HIS A 19 20.71 10.50 -15.65
N PRO A 20 20.17 9.74 -14.68
CA PRO A 20 18.76 9.49 -14.62
C PRO A 20 17.96 10.77 -14.29
N PRO A 21 16.70 10.86 -14.75
CA PRO A 21 15.74 11.83 -14.24
C PRO A 21 15.33 11.45 -12.80
N THR A 22 14.56 12.31 -12.15
CA THR A 22 13.85 11.88 -10.91
C THR A 22 12.75 10.86 -11.25
N ALA A 23 12.32 10.07 -10.26
CA ALA A 23 11.25 9.09 -10.46
C ALA A 23 9.94 9.77 -10.91
N THR A 24 9.62 10.93 -10.35
CA THR A 24 8.44 11.73 -10.74
C THR A 24 8.52 12.22 -12.18
N GLN A 25 9.68 12.73 -12.61
CA GLN A 25 9.90 13.12 -14.01
C GLN A 25 9.76 11.94 -14.97
N ALA A 26 10.32 10.78 -14.61
CA ALA A 26 10.19 9.57 -15.41
C ALA A 26 8.72 9.12 -15.53
N PHE A 27 7.96 9.17 -14.43
CA PHE A 27 6.58 8.70 -14.42
C PHE A 27 5.65 9.53 -15.31
N GLU A 28 5.96 10.78 -15.62
CA GLU A 28 5.19 11.58 -16.60
C GLU A 28 5.03 10.89 -17.97
N LEU A 29 5.98 10.03 -18.35
CA LEU A 29 5.94 9.25 -19.59
C LEU A 29 5.16 7.92 -19.45
N PHE A 30 4.79 7.54 -18.25
CA PHE A 30 4.09 6.28 -17.97
C PHE A 30 2.66 6.47 -17.48
N LYS A 31 2.31 7.62 -16.94
CA LYS A 31 1.05 7.88 -16.22
C LYS A 31 -0.21 7.49 -16.98
N ASP A 32 -0.20 7.65 -18.30
CA ASP A 32 -1.34 7.40 -19.19
C ASP A 32 -1.23 6.04 -19.91
N ARG A 33 -0.17 5.25 -19.65
CA ARG A 33 -0.02 3.91 -20.23
C ARG A 33 -0.93 2.91 -19.54
N PRO A 34 -1.36 1.85 -20.26
CA PRO A 34 -2.16 0.79 -19.67
C PRO A 34 -1.50 0.18 -18.45
N PHE A 35 -2.27 0.04 -17.37
CA PHE A 35 -1.81 -0.56 -16.11
C PHE A 35 -0.49 0.04 -15.61
N SER A 36 -0.32 1.36 -15.78
CA SER A 36 0.85 2.02 -15.22
C SER A 36 0.81 2.02 -13.70
N PHE A 37 1.97 1.82 -13.09
CA PHE A 37 2.14 1.91 -11.65
C PHE A 37 3.35 2.76 -11.27
N PHE A 38 3.20 3.45 -10.16
CA PHE A 38 4.28 4.14 -9.46
C PHE A 38 4.22 3.73 -7.98
N LEU A 39 5.11 2.84 -7.57
CA LEU A 39 5.36 2.60 -6.15
C LEU A 39 6.42 3.60 -5.73
N ASP A 40 5.98 4.66 -5.05
CA ASP A 40 6.78 5.84 -4.78
C ASP A 40 7.23 5.88 -3.32
N SER A 41 8.43 6.39 -3.14
CA SER A 41 8.98 6.67 -1.83
C SER A 41 9.21 8.16 -1.71
N GLY A 42 8.16 8.89 -1.37
CA GLY A 42 8.16 10.36 -1.33
C GLY A 42 9.01 10.95 -0.21
N MET A 43 9.58 10.14 0.69
CA MET A 43 10.35 10.60 1.85
C MET A 43 11.25 9.51 2.45
N ASP A 44 12.18 9.92 3.32
CA ASP A 44 13.05 9.05 4.12
C ASP A 44 13.91 8.06 3.29
N PRO A 45 14.74 8.55 2.34
CA PRO A 45 15.56 7.67 1.51
C PRO A 45 16.61 6.88 2.30
N GLN A 46 16.95 7.29 3.51
CA GLN A 46 17.93 6.60 4.33
C GLN A 46 17.40 5.34 5.01
N ARG A 47 16.07 5.22 5.16
CA ARG A 47 15.46 4.14 5.93
C ARG A 47 14.37 3.39 5.17
N LEU A 48 13.20 3.99 4.98
CA LEU A 48 12.03 3.31 4.41
C LEU A 48 11.81 3.61 2.94
N GLY A 49 12.15 4.83 2.52
CA GLY A 49 11.85 5.37 1.21
C GLY A 49 13.03 5.35 0.24
N ARG A 50 13.92 4.34 0.32
CA ARG A 50 15.10 4.30 -0.53
C ARG A 50 14.79 4.10 -2.01
N TYR A 51 13.77 3.33 -2.34
CA TYR A 51 13.49 2.93 -3.72
C TYR A 51 12.10 3.34 -4.19
N SER A 52 12.03 3.82 -5.43
CA SER A 52 10.78 3.94 -6.18
C SER A 52 10.82 3.03 -7.41
N PHE A 53 9.63 2.54 -7.82
CA PHE A 53 9.49 1.60 -8.94
C PHE A 53 8.41 2.09 -9.90
N ILE A 54 8.67 1.97 -11.19
CA ILE A 54 7.77 2.36 -12.27
C ILE A 54 7.65 1.23 -13.28
N GLY A 55 6.44 0.95 -13.72
CA GLY A 55 6.18 0.03 -14.82
C GLY A 55 4.84 0.29 -15.51
N SER A 56 4.67 -0.33 -16.66
CA SER A 56 3.43 -0.31 -17.47
C SER A 56 3.41 -1.53 -18.39
N ASP A 57 2.31 -1.71 -19.10
CA ASP A 57 2.17 -2.74 -20.14
C ASP A 57 2.49 -4.15 -19.63
N PRO A 58 1.73 -4.67 -18.65
CA PRO A 58 1.93 -6.00 -18.09
C PRO A 58 1.67 -7.09 -19.13
N PHE A 59 2.35 -8.23 -19.00
CA PHE A 59 2.10 -9.38 -19.85
C PHE A 59 0.96 -10.28 -19.36
N LEU A 60 0.53 -10.11 -18.13
CA LEU A 60 -0.57 -10.85 -17.51
C LEU A 60 -1.24 -9.94 -16.45
N ILE A 61 -2.55 -10.02 -16.39
CA ILE A 61 -3.35 -9.38 -15.34
C ILE A 61 -4.18 -10.48 -14.66
N MET A 62 -4.20 -10.46 -13.33
CA MET A 62 -5.07 -11.29 -12.50
C MET A 62 -6.03 -10.39 -11.75
N ARG A 63 -7.33 -10.61 -11.95
CA ARG A 63 -8.38 -10.00 -11.14
C ARG A 63 -9.31 -11.05 -10.58
N SER A 64 -9.76 -10.89 -9.33
CA SER A 64 -10.73 -11.80 -8.74
C SER A 64 -11.89 -11.05 -8.08
N ARG A 65 -13.04 -11.66 -8.09
CA ARG A 65 -14.22 -11.28 -7.32
C ARG A 65 -14.83 -12.53 -6.73
N GLY A 66 -14.75 -12.68 -5.42
CA GLY A 66 -15.02 -13.95 -4.79
C GLY A 66 -14.12 -15.04 -5.37
N ARG A 67 -14.70 -16.17 -5.70
CA ARG A 67 -13.98 -17.30 -6.32
C ARG A 67 -13.81 -17.19 -7.83
N ASP A 68 -14.43 -16.17 -8.46
CA ASP A 68 -14.31 -15.94 -9.90
C ASP A 68 -13.03 -15.16 -10.19
N ILE A 69 -12.11 -15.78 -10.88
CA ILE A 69 -10.78 -15.23 -11.20
C ILE A 69 -10.67 -15.12 -12.71
N THR A 70 -10.29 -13.93 -13.19
CA THR A 70 -10.00 -13.70 -14.60
C THR A 70 -8.50 -13.46 -14.77
N LEU A 71 -7.89 -14.22 -15.65
CA LEU A 71 -6.52 -14.03 -16.14
C LEU A 71 -6.58 -13.41 -17.53
N ILE A 72 -6.02 -12.22 -17.70
CA ILE A 72 -6.02 -11.49 -18.96
C ILE A 72 -4.59 -11.50 -19.51
N ARG A 73 -4.43 -12.01 -20.72
CA ARG A 73 -3.16 -12.06 -21.46
C ARG A 73 -3.34 -11.41 -22.84
N PRO A 74 -2.28 -11.09 -23.57
CA PRO A 74 -2.40 -10.56 -24.93
C PRO A 74 -3.22 -11.45 -25.89
N GLU A 75 -3.23 -12.76 -25.64
CA GLU A 75 -3.93 -13.76 -26.45
C GLU A 75 -5.44 -13.84 -26.11
N GLY A 76 -5.87 -13.29 -24.99
CA GLY A 76 -7.26 -13.30 -24.52
C GLY A 76 -7.43 -13.53 -23.02
N GLU A 77 -8.68 -13.63 -22.59
CA GLU A 77 -9.06 -13.82 -21.20
C GLU A 77 -9.36 -15.29 -20.90
N THR A 78 -8.98 -15.72 -19.69
CA THR A 78 -9.30 -17.05 -19.17
C THR A 78 -9.99 -16.88 -17.82
N ALA A 79 -11.20 -17.43 -17.67
CA ALA A 79 -11.92 -17.47 -16.41
C ALA A 79 -11.62 -18.80 -15.70
N ILE A 80 -11.30 -18.71 -14.41
CA ILE A 80 -11.08 -19.85 -13.52
C ILE A 80 -11.80 -19.61 -12.19
N SER A 81 -12.14 -20.69 -11.48
CA SER A 81 -12.75 -20.56 -10.14
C SER A 81 -11.82 -21.19 -9.10
N GLY A 82 -11.53 -20.45 -8.02
CA GLY A 82 -10.60 -20.95 -7.01
C GLY A 82 -10.40 -20.00 -5.84
N ASN A 83 -9.38 -20.27 -5.04
CA ASN A 83 -8.90 -19.35 -4.02
C ASN A 83 -7.86 -18.40 -4.66
N PRO A 84 -8.08 -17.07 -4.62
CA PRO A 84 -7.15 -16.11 -5.25
C PRO A 84 -5.69 -16.25 -4.78
N PHE A 85 -5.46 -16.56 -3.51
CA PHE A 85 -4.11 -16.78 -2.99
C PHE A 85 -3.42 -18.00 -3.62
N ASP A 86 -4.17 -19.08 -3.86
CA ASP A 86 -3.61 -20.29 -4.45
C ASP A 86 -3.23 -20.04 -5.91
N VAL A 87 -4.14 -19.44 -6.70
CA VAL A 87 -3.87 -19.06 -8.09
C VAL A 87 -2.70 -18.08 -8.20
N LEU A 88 -2.64 -17.08 -7.31
CA LEU A 88 -1.49 -16.18 -7.25
C LEU A 88 -0.19 -16.93 -6.97
N GLY A 89 -0.22 -17.92 -6.07
CA GLY A 89 0.92 -18.76 -5.75
C GLY A 89 1.40 -19.59 -6.96
N GLU A 90 0.47 -20.15 -7.72
CA GLU A 90 0.77 -20.90 -8.96
C GLU A 90 1.41 -19.99 -10.01
N LEU A 91 0.87 -18.79 -10.23
CA LEU A 91 1.42 -17.82 -11.18
C LEU A 91 2.83 -17.34 -10.77
N LEU A 92 3.06 -17.05 -9.49
CA LEU A 92 4.39 -16.67 -9.00
C LEU A 92 5.39 -17.83 -9.11
N GLN A 93 4.95 -19.06 -9.01
CA GLN A 93 5.80 -20.22 -9.24
C GLN A 93 6.07 -20.47 -10.73
N GLU A 94 5.09 -20.23 -11.60
CA GLU A 94 5.24 -20.33 -13.07
C GLU A 94 6.31 -19.35 -13.59
N TYR A 95 6.29 -18.11 -13.09
CA TYR A 95 7.21 -17.05 -13.51
C TYR A 95 8.39 -16.83 -12.52
N LYS A 96 8.75 -17.88 -11.78
CA LYS A 96 9.82 -17.78 -10.79
C LYS A 96 11.19 -17.59 -11.45
N LEU A 97 11.95 -16.62 -10.93
CA LEU A 97 13.39 -16.45 -11.19
C LEU A 97 14.20 -17.35 -10.26
N ASP A 98 15.37 -17.82 -10.70
CA ASP A 98 16.29 -18.61 -9.88
C ASP A 98 16.95 -17.77 -8.78
N GLY A 99 16.91 -16.45 -8.91
CA GLY A 99 17.40 -15.49 -7.94
C GLY A 99 17.44 -14.08 -8.48
N ASN A 100 17.91 -13.18 -7.63
CA ASN A 100 18.19 -11.80 -7.98
C ASN A 100 19.69 -11.54 -7.78
N PRO A 101 20.46 -11.35 -8.87
CA PRO A 101 21.92 -11.18 -8.78
C PRO A 101 22.32 -9.81 -8.23
N THR A 102 21.35 -8.94 -7.95
CA THR A 102 21.59 -7.57 -7.48
C THR A 102 21.13 -7.36 -6.06
N VAL A 103 21.48 -6.22 -5.48
CA VAL A 103 20.96 -5.77 -4.18
C VAL A 103 19.61 -5.07 -4.30
N LEU A 104 19.10 -4.88 -5.53
CA LEU A 104 17.84 -4.19 -5.80
C LEU A 104 16.66 -5.04 -5.26
N PRO A 105 15.70 -4.42 -4.59
CA PRO A 105 14.65 -5.16 -3.89
C PRO A 105 13.56 -5.73 -4.79
N PHE A 106 13.40 -5.18 -6.01
CA PHE A 106 12.38 -5.59 -6.96
C PHE A 106 12.88 -5.46 -8.40
N VAL A 107 12.86 -6.55 -9.16
CA VAL A 107 13.39 -6.64 -10.53
C VAL A 107 12.36 -7.19 -11.54
N GLY A 108 11.10 -7.19 -11.16
CA GLY A 108 9.94 -7.69 -11.90
C GLY A 108 9.09 -8.61 -11.05
N GLY A 109 7.79 -8.66 -11.34
CA GLY A 109 6.83 -9.38 -10.54
C GLY A 109 5.41 -8.87 -10.72
N ALA A 110 4.53 -9.24 -9.79
CA ALA A 110 3.16 -8.75 -9.71
C ALA A 110 3.11 -7.47 -8.87
N VAL A 111 2.41 -6.44 -9.37
CA VAL A 111 2.13 -5.19 -8.68
C VAL A 111 0.65 -4.91 -8.71
N GLY A 112 0.09 -4.42 -7.63
CA GLY A 112 -1.32 -4.05 -7.52
C GLY A 112 -1.80 -4.03 -6.09
N TYR A 113 -3.06 -4.43 -5.88
CA TYR A 113 -3.65 -4.45 -4.54
C TYR A 113 -4.31 -5.79 -4.20
N LEU A 114 -4.34 -6.04 -2.91
CA LEU A 114 -5.07 -7.09 -2.21
C LEU A 114 -6.09 -6.40 -1.30
N SER A 115 -7.39 -6.56 -1.58
CA SER A 115 -8.48 -5.97 -0.80
C SER A 115 -8.56 -6.61 0.59
N TYR A 116 -9.01 -5.84 1.59
CA TYR A 116 -9.32 -6.34 2.93
C TYR A 116 -10.24 -7.56 2.90
N ASP A 117 -11.20 -7.57 1.97
CA ASP A 117 -12.21 -8.63 1.84
C ASP A 117 -11.63 -10.00 1.44
N LEU A 118 -10.37 -10.07 0.98
CA LEU A 118 -9.65 -11.35 0.81
C LEU A 118 -9.50 -12.12 2.13
N GLY A 119 -9.70 -11.47 3.28
CA GLY A 119 -9.79 -12.13 4.58
C GLY A 119 -10.82 -13.27 4.62
N HIS A 120 -11.88 -13.20 3.83
CA HIS A 120 -12.90 -14.28 3.68
C HIS A 120 -12.35 -15.59 3.07
N PHE A 121 -11.18 -15.55 2.42
CA PHE A 121 -10.50 -16.74 1.92
C PHE A 121 -9.55 -17.38 2.93
N ILE A 122 -9.32 -16.70 4.04
CA ILE A 122 -8.44 -17.14 5.14
C ILE A 122 -9.26 -17.57 6.34
N GLU A 123 -10.25 -16.78 6.71
CA GLU A 123 -11.12 -17.00 7.86
C GLU A 123 -12.59 -17.07 7.42
N LYS A 124 -13.41 -17.81 8.19
CA LYS A 124 -14.86 -17.85 7.95
C LYS A 124 -15.49 -16.64 8.60
N LEU A 125 -15.78 -15.63 7.81
CA LEU A 125 -16.35 -14.36 8.25
C LEU A 125 -17.79 -14.19 7.77
N PRO A 126 -18.65 -13.41 8.46
CA PRO A 126 -19.92 -12.95 7.94
C PRO A 126 -19.73 -12.08 6.70
N SER A 127 -20.80 -11.78 5.98
CA SER A 127 -20.78 -10.88 4.81
C SER A 127 -22.08 -10.08 4.82
N LYS A 128 -22.20 -9.17 5.80
CA LYS A 128 -23.39 -8.31 6.00
C LYS A 128 -23.20 -6.95 5.31
N ALA A 129 -21.97 -6.44 5.29
CA ALA A 129 -21.64 -5.17 4.69
C ALA A 129 -21.88 -5.18 3.17
N VAL A 130 -22.43 -4.08 2.63
CA VAL A 130 -22.80 -3.97 1.21
C VAL A 130 -21.56 -3.75 0.34
N ASP A 131 -21.38 -4.58 -0.69
CA ASP A 131 -20.37 -4.38 -1.74
C ASP A 131 -20.95 -3.49 -2.84
N ASP A 132 -20.86 -2.18 -2.67
CA ASP A 132 -21.40 -1.17 -3.60
C ASP A 132 -20.39 -0.68 -4.65
N LEU A 133 -19.09 -0.77 -4.36
CA LEU A 133 -18.05 -0.39 -5.31
C LEU A 133 -17.79 -1.47 -6.37
N LEU A 134 -18.12 -2.73 -6.09
CA LEU A 134 -17.97 -3.86 -7.00
C LEU A 134 -16.54 -4.00 -7.58
N LEU A 135 -15.51 -3.60 -6.81
CA LEU A 135 -14.12 -3.69 -7.23
C LEU A 135 -13.60 -5.12 -7.13
N PRO A 136 -12.59 -5.50 -7.93
CA PRO A 136 -11.87 -6.74 -7.71
C PRO A 136 -11.28 -6.81 -6.30
N GLU A 137 -11.37 -7.98 -5.64
CA GLU A 137 -10.76 -8.18 -4.32
C GLU A 137 -9.25 -8.42 -4.42
N CYS A 138 -8.80 -9.06 -5.51
CA CYS A 138 -7.39 -9.15 -5.90
C CYS A 138 -7.25 -8.56 -7.30
N TYR A 139 -6.36 -7.57 -7.46
CA TYR A 139 -6.10 -6.94 -8.75
C TYR A 139 -4.60 -6.72 -8.89
N LEU A 140 -3.95 -7.63 -9.58
CA LEU A 140 -2.50 -7.69 -9.76
C LEU A 140 -2.16 -7.74 -11.24
N ALA A 141 -1.19 -6.95 -11.64
CA ALA A 141 -0.62 -6.97 -12.99
C ALA A 141 0.85 -7.41 -12.93
N PHE A 142 1.28 -8.25 -13.87
CA PHE A 142 2.58 -8.91 -13.89
C PHE A 142 3.49 -8.24 -14.91
N TYR A 143 4.60 -7.71 -14.44
CA TYR A 143 5.52 -6.88 -15.22
C TYR A 143 6.84 -7.59 -15.44
N ASP A 144 7.22 -7.74 -16.70
CA ASP A 144 8.49 -8.29 -17.13
C ASP A 144 9.61 -7.25 -17.19
N SER A 145 9.29 -5.96 -17.08
CA SER A 145 10.26 -4.87 -17.01
C SER A 145 9.85 -3.79 -16.02
N VAL A 146 10.83 -3.25 -15.29
CA VAL A 146 10.64 -2.26 -14.22
C VAL A 146 11.77 -1.25 -14.24
N ALA A 147 11.45 0.05 -14.10
CA ALA A 147 12.43 1.09 -13.78
C ALA A 147 12.52 1.26 -12.26
N ILE A 148 13.72 1.37 -11.74
CA ILE A 148 14.04 1.35 -10.30
C ILE A 148 14.89 2.59 -10.01
N PHE A 149 14.46 3.39 -9.04
CA PHE A 149 15.17 4.61 -8.62
C PHE A 149 15.68 4.43 -7.20
N ASP A 150 16.99 4.50 -7.00
CA ASP A 150 17.65 4.49 -5.70
C ASP A 150 17.88 5.94 -5.26
N HIS A 151 17.01 6.44 -4.40
CA HIS A 151 17.05 7.82 -3.91
C HIS A 151 18.25 8.11 -3.01
N LEU A 152 18.81 7.08 -2.35
CA LEU A 152 19.98 7.24 -1.49
C LEU A 152 21.26 7.46 -2.31
N GLU A 153 21.41 6.68 -3.39
CA GLU A 153 22.59 6.74 -4.26
C GLU A 153 22.41 7.72 -5.43
N GLY A 154 21.21 8.24 -5.66
CA GLY A 154 20.91 9.09 -6.82
C GLY A 154 21.04 8.36 -8.16
N ARG A 155 20.79 7.04 -8.17
CA ARG A 155 20.95 6.17 -9.34
C ARG A 155 19.59 5.63 -9.79
N ALA A 156 19.52 5.26 -11.06
CA ALA A 156 18.38 4.52 -11.58
C ALA A 156 18.83 3.30 -12.38
N TYR A 157 18.00 2.29 -12.35
CA TYR A 157 18.23 1.02 -13.04
C TYR A 157 16.99 0.62 -13.81
N VAL A 158 17.21 -0.21 -14.83
CA VAL A 158 16.12 -0.92 -15.51
C VAL A 158 16.39 -2.41 -15.37
N ALA A 159 15.38 -3.16 -15.00
CA ALA A 159 15.38 -4.60 -14.94
C ALA A 159 14.39 -5.19 -15.95
N ALA A 160 14.74 -6.35 -16.58
CA ALA A 160 13.83 -7.09 -17.43
C ALA A 160 14.04 -8.60 -17.27
N SER A 161 12.94 -9.34 -17.08
CA SER A 161 12.95 -10.79 -16.94
C SER A 161 12.73 -11.54 -18.25
N GLY A 162 11.98 -10.92 -19.18
CA GLY A 162 11.60 -11.51 -20.48
C GLY A 162 10.45 -12.50 -20.42
N PHE A 163 9.72 -12.58 -19.30
CA PHE A 163 8.49 -13.36 -19.22
C PHE A 163 7.37 -12.72 -20.09
N PRO A 164 6.40 -13.51 -20.59
CA PRO A 164 6.17 -14.94 -20.34
C PRO A 164 6.99 -15.88 -21.26
N ASP A 165 7.83 -15.36 -22.15
CA ASP A 165 8.57 -16.15 -23.12
C ASP A 165 9.55 -17.13 -22.44
N LYS A 166 9.98 -18.18 -23.17
CA LYS A 166 10.87 -19.22 -22.65
C LYS A 166 12.14 -19.35 -23.50
N GLY A 167 13.19 -19.90 -22.90
CA GLY A 167 14.42 -20.21 -23.62
C GLY A 167 15.07 -19.00 -24.29
N VAL A 168 15.40 -19.12 -25.58
CA VAL A 168 16.07 -18.07 -26.36
C VAL A 168 15.16 -16.85 -26.59
N ASP A 169 13.87 -17.07 -26.79
CA ASP A 169 12.92 -15.98 -27.03
C ASP A 169 12.72 -15.13 -25.77
N ARG A 170 12.75 -15.72 -24.58
CA ARG A 170 12.78 -14.98 -23.31
C ARG A 170 13.98 -14.02 -23.26
N GLN A 171 15.17 -14.44 -23.68
CA GLN A 171 16.33 -13.54 -23.68
C GLN A 171 16.19 -12.40 -24.68
N LYS A 172 15.66 -12.68 -25.87
CA LYS A 172 15.39 -11.65 -26.87
C LYS A 172 14.38 -10.63 -26.32
N ARG A 173 13.29 -11.12 -25.74
CA ARG A 173 12.28 -10.27 -25.09
C ARG A 173 12.89 -9.45 -23.95
N ALA A 174 13.66 -10.05 -23.05
CA ALA A 174 14.30 -9.35 -21.96
C ALA A 174 15.18 -8.19 -22.45
N ARG A 175 15.97 -8.42 -23.50
CA ARG A 175 16.80 -7.34 -24.12
C ARG A 175 15.93 -6.25 -24.75
N ALA A 176 14.89 -6.60 -25.49
CA ALA A 176 13.99 -5.65 -26.13
C ALA A 176 13.28 -4.77 -25.09
N ARG A 177 12.70 -5.39 -24.03
CA ARG A 177 12.01 -4.67 -22.95
C ARG A 177 12.96 -3.79 -22.15
N LEU A 178 14.19 -4.26 -21.90
CA LEU A 178 15.24 -3.48 -21.23
C LEU A 178 15.58 -2.21 -22.01
N GLU A 179 15.85 -2.32 -23.32
CA GLU A 179 16.21 -1.19 -24.16
C GLU A 179 15.02 -0.21 -24.36
N GLU A 180 13.80 -0.73 -24.46
CA GLU A 180 12.59 0.08 -24.52
C GLU A 180 12.43 0.91 -23.25
N MET A 181 12.43 0.28 -22.09
CA MET A 181 12.26 0.92 -20.78
C MET A 181 13.38 1.95 -20.53
N LYS A 182 14.65 1.59 -20.80
CA LYS A 182 15.79 2.48 -20.67
C LYS A 182 15.66 3.73 -21.55
N ARG A 183 15.27 3.56 -22.80
CA ARG A 183 15.03 4.67 -23.73
C ARG A 183 13.91 5.58 -23.23
N THR A 184 12.79 4.99 -22.77
CA THR A 184 11.67 5.75 -22.21
C THR A 184 12.10 6.58 -21.01
N VAL A 185 12.78 5.97 -20.04
CA VAL A 185 13.27 6.69 -18.85
C VAL A 185 14.24 7.82 -19.23
N ALA A 186 15.15 7.57 -20.17
CA ALA A 186 16.13 8.59 -20.62
C ALA A 186 15.48 9.79 -21.33
N GLN A 187 14.29 9.66 -21.88
CA GLN A 187 13.55 10.72 -22.56
C GLN A 187 12.70 11.58 -21.61
N ALA A 188 12.68 11.27 -20.31
CA ALA A 188 11.88 12.00 -19.35
C ALA A 188 12.23 13.50 -19.32
N PRO A 189 11.22 14.38 -19.30
CA PRO A 189 11.43 15.82 -19.25
C PRO A 189 12.13 16.20 -17.95
N ARG A 190 13.18 17.00 -18.03
CA ARG A 190 13.90 17.57 -16.87
C ARG A 190 13.24 18.88 -16.45
N LEU A 191 11.97 18.80 -16.06
CA LEU A 191 11.25 19.95 -15.52
C LEU A 191 11.75 20.23 -14.09
N GLU A 192 11.87 21.51 -13.73
CA GLU A 192 12.03 21.86 -12.31
C GLU A 192 10.79 21.36 -11.56
N GLU A 193 11.00 20.77 -10.39
CA GLU A 193 9.88 20.41 -9.53
C GLU A 193 9.11 21.68 -9.18
N ASP A 194 7.82 21.65 -9.42
CA ASP A 194 6.91 22.75 -9.20
C ASP A 194 6.96 23.18 -7.71
N LYS A 195 7.61 24.32 -7.44
CA LYS A 195 7.76 24.90 -6.10
C LYS A 195 6.51 25.61 -5.62
N ALA A 196 5.38 25.49 -6.35
CA ALA A 196 4.14 26.11 -5.93
C ALA A 196 3.80 25.70 -4.49
N SER A 197 3.84 26.66 -3.58
CA SER A 197 3.36 26.50 -2.21
C SER A 197 1.84 26.43 -2.25
N TYR A 198 1.29 25.33 -1.81
CA TYR A 198 -0.16 25.23 -1.61
C TYR A 198 -0.51 25.97 -0.32
N VAL A 199 -1.32 27.01 -0.44
CA VAL A 199 -1.79 27.80 0.72
C VAL A 199 -2.84 26.98 1.47
N ASP A 200 -2.69 26.90 2.79
CA ASP A 200 -3.66 26.28 3.70
C ASP A 200 -4.93 27.13 3.71
N GLN A 201 -5.95 26.73 2.95
CA GLN A 201 -7.27 27.36 2.99
C GLN A 201 -8.24 26.53 3.83
N PRO A 202 -9.21 27.14 4.53
CA PRO A 202 -10.18 26.37 5.31
C PRO A 202 -10.98 25.44 4.40
N VAL A 203 -10.99 24.15 4.77
CA VAL A 203 -11.45 23.00 3.99
C VAL A 203 -12.98 22.99 3.75
N SER A 204 -13.75 23.83 4.44
CA SER A 204 -15.20 23.64 4.64
C SER A 204 -16.11 24.03 3.48
N GLU A 205 -15.62 24.68 2.41
CA GLU A 205 -16.53 25.26 1.40
C GLU A 205 -16.45 24.67 -0.02
N MET A 206 -15.58 23.67 -0.28
CA MET A 206 -15.27 23.35 -1.68
C MET A 206 -15.46 21.90 -2.17
N VAL A 207 -15.75 20.94 -1.29
CA VAL A 207 -16.01 19.54 -1.70
C VAL A 207 -17.30 19.04 -1.06
N ASN A 208 -18.25 18.65 -1.89
CA ASN A 208 -19.49 18.01 -1.41
C ASN A 208 -19.18 16.56 -0.99
N LEU A 209 -18.84 16.36 0.27
CA LEU A 209 -18.53 15.06 0.86
C LEU A 209 -19.80 14.37 1.33
N ARG A 210 -19.95 13.09 0.99
CA ARG A 210 -21.00 12.23 1.53
C ARG A 210 -20.34 11.08 2.29
N SER A 211 -20.71 10.89 3.54
CA SER A 211 -20.30 9.73 4.33
C SER A 211 -21.31 8.57 4.16
N ASN A 212 -20.83 7.33 4.29
CA ASN A 212 -21.67 6.15 4.40
C ASN A 212 -22.33 6.00 5.79
N PHE A 213 -21.98 6.89 6.73
CA PHE A 213 -22.63 7.05 8.03
C PHE A 213 -23.26 8.44 8.16
N THR A 214 -24.33 8.57 8.92
CA THR A 214 -24.69 9.83 9.56
C THR A 214 -23.78 10.04 10.77
N HIS A 215 -23.68 11.27 11.28
CA HIS A 215 -22.93 11.55 12.51
C HIS A 215 -23.42 10.66 13.67
N GLU A 216 -24.73 10.69 13.95
CA GLU A 216 -25.34 9.90 15.00
C GLU A 216 -25.13 8.39 14.80
N GLY A 217 -25.24 7.91 13.55
CA GLY A 217 -25.03 6.50 13.23
C GLY A 217 -23.59 6.03 13.48
N TYR A 218 -22.60 6.92 13.25
CA TYR A 218 -21.21 6.61 13.60
C TYR A 218 -20.99 6.55 15.11
N LEU A 219 -21.59 7.49 15.88
CA LEU A 219 -21.51 7.49 17.35
C LEU A 219 -22.16 6.22 17.93
N GLU A 220 -23.31 5.80 17.40
CA GLU A 220 -23.96 4.55 17.79
C GLU A 220 -23.08 3.32 17.48
N ALA A 221 -22.41 3.29 16.32
CA ALA A 221 -21.51 2.21 15.95
C ALA A 221 -20.30 2.15 16.90
N VAL A 222 -19.71 3.30 17.28
CA VAL A 222 -18.65 3.38 18.29
C VAL A 222 -19.15 2.87 19.64
N GLN A 223 -20.35 3.26 20.06
CA GLN A 223 -20.92 2.79 21.34
C GLN A 223 -21.13 1.26 21.31
N ARG A 224 -21.68 0.71 20.22
CA ARG A 224 -21.81 -0.75 20.06
C ARG A 224 -20.46 -1.48 20.09
N ALA A 225 -19.42 -0.90 19.48
CA ALA A 225 -18.07 -1.45 19.54
C ALA A 225 -17.56 -1.49 21.00
N ARG A 226 -17.80 -0.44 21.78
CA ARG A 226 -17.50 -0.42 23.23
C ARG A 226 -18.28 -1.45 24.03
N ASP A 227 -19.55 -1.68 23.69
CA ASP A 227 -20.36 -2.69 24.36
C ASP A 227 -19.79 -4.10 24.15
N TYR A 228 -19.26 -4.43 22.96
CA TYR A 228 -18.50 -5.66 22.71
C TYR A 228 -17.21 -5.75 23.54
N ILE A 229 -16.52 -4.63 23.75
CA ILE A 229 -15.32 -4.58 24.61
C ILE A 229 -15.71 -4.81 26.07
N ILE A 230 -16.77 -4.17 26.56
CA ILE A 230 -17.30 -4.33 27.92
C ILE A 230 -17.77 -5.76 28.16
N ALA A 231 -18.40 -6.40 27.16
CA ALA A 231 -18.81 -7.79 27.21
C ALA A 231 -17.63 -8.79 27.21
N GLY A 232 -16.43 -8.33 26.89
CA GLY A 232 -15.20 -9.17 26.83
C GLY A 232 -15.02 -9.93 25.53
N ASP A 233 -15.77 -9.58 24.47
CA ASP A 233 -15.63 -10.17 23.14
C ASP A 233 -14.30 -9.81 22.47
N ILE A 234 -13.89 -8.56 22.62
CA ILE A 234 -12.68 -7.98 22.03
C ILE A 234 -12.00 -7.00 23.01
N PHE A 235 -10.75 -6.71 22.78
CA PHE A 235 -10.01 -5.64 23.49
C PHE A 235 -10.04 -4.32 22.70
N GLN A 236 -10.07 -4.42 21.36
CA GLN A 236 -10.04 -3.29 20.44
C GLN A 236 -10.65 -3.69 19.12
N VAL A 237 -11.29 -2.74 18.45
CA VAL A 237 -11.68 -2.84 17.05
C VAL A 237 -11.40 -1.52 16.32
N ASN A 238 -10.87 -1.58 15.10
CA ASN A 238 -10.78 -0.40 14.24
C ASN A 238 -12.12 -0.22 13.52
N LEU A 239 -12.80 0.88 13.78
CA LEU A 239 -14.06 1.26 13.11
C LEU A 239 -13.78 2.38 12.12
N SER A 240 -14.39 2.32 10.94
CA SER A 240 -14.15 3.30 9.88
C SER A 240 -15.44 3.79 9.22
N GLN A 241 -15.35 4.99 8.63
CA GLN A 241 -16.36 5.54 7.73
C GLN A 241 -15.75 5.84 6.36
N ARG A 242 -16.55 5.72 5.30
CA ARG A 242 -16.14 6.02 3.94
C ARG A 242 -16.79 7.30 3.45
N PHE A 243 -15.99 8.15 2.85
CA PHE A 243 -16.42 9.36 2.17
C PHE A 243 -16.42 9.16 0.66
N GLU A 244 -17.37 9.80 0.00
CA GLU A 244 -17.51 9.94 -1.45
C GLU A 244 -17.52 11.43 -1.81
N ALA A 245 -16.86 11.77 -2.91
CA ALA A 245 -16.91 13.10 -3.51
C ALA A 245 -16.88 12.99 -5.05
N ASP A 246 -17.35 14.04 -5.73
CA ASP A 246 -17.10 14.15 -7.17
C ASP A 246 -15.60 14.37 -7.41
N MET A 247 -15.08 13.78 -8.51
CA MET A 247 -13.67 13.88 -8.86
C MET A 247 -13.43 15.07 -9.78
N PRO A 248 -12.89 16.21 -9.26
CA PRO A 248 -12.77 17.44 -10.05
C PRO A 248 -11.52 17.49 -10.94
N LEU A 249 -10.63 16.51 -10.84
CA LEU A 249 -9.28 16.54 -11.38
C LEU A 249 -8.91 15.24 -12.10
N PRO A 250 -7.94 15.25 -13.02
CA PRO A 250 -7.30 14.02 -13.47
C PRO A 250 -6.64 13.27 -12.29
N PRO A 251 -6.77 11.93 -12.18
CA PRO A 251 -6.29 11.18 -11.01
C PRO A 251 -4.80 11.35 -10.73
N TYR A 252 -3.96 11.50 -11.76
CA TYR A 252 -2.53 11.72 -11.54
C TYR A 252 -2.23 13.11 -10.96
N GLU A 253 -3.01 14.11 -11.30
CA GLU A 253 -2.89 15.43 -10.67
C GLU A 253 -3.29 15.37 -9.19
N LEU A 254 -4.33 14.62 -8.85
CA LEU A 254 -4.68 14.36 -7.46
C LEU A 254 -3.53 13.68 -6.71
N TYR A 255 -2.86 12.69 -7.36
CA TYR A 255 -1.69 12.03 -6.78
C TYR A 255 -0.54 13.02 -6.51
N ARG A 256 -0.19 13.87 -7.49
CA ARG A 256 0.85 14.90 -7.33
C ARG A 256 0.57 15.82 -6.13
N ARG A 257 -0.68 16.23 -5.95
CA ARG A 257 -1.12 17.06 -4.83
C ARG A 257 -1.01 16.32 -3.50
N LEU A 258 -1.58 15.13 -3.43
CA LEU A 258 -1.55 14.31 -2.20
C LEU A 258 -0.10 14.01 -1.80
N ARG A 259 0.77 13.66 -2.73
CA ARG A 259 2.20 13.44 -2.51
C ARG A 259 2.90 14.65 -1.89
N LYS A 260 2.52 15.85 -2.28
CA LYS A 260 3.06 17.11 -1.75
C LYS A 260 2.55 17.43 -0.35
N ILE A 261 1.25 17.26 -0.12
CA ILE A 261 0.58 17.54 1.16
C ILE A 261 0.99 16.51 2.21
N ASN A 262 1.04 15.26 1.84
CA ASN A 262 1.27 14.13 2.73
C ASN A 262 2.32 13.17 2.14
N PRO A 263 3.60 13.56 2.06
CA PRO A 263 4.66 12.66 1.60
C PRO A 263 4.73 11.44 2.51
N ALA A 264 4.87 10.25 1.92
CA ALA A 264 4.86 8.98 2.63
C ALA A 264 5.86 7.98 2.02
N PRO A 265 6.42 7.05 2.83
CA PRO A 265 7.41 6.08 2.36
C PRO A 265 6.83 4.95 1.50
N PHE A 266 5.52 4.74 1.55
CA PHE A 266 4.81 3.72 0.76
C PHE A 266 3.68 4.34 -0.05
N ALA A 267 3.93 5.53 -0.61
CA ALA A 267 3.01 6.16 -1.54
C ALA A 267 2.89 5.31 -2.82
N SER A 268 1.75 5.36 -3.47
CA SER A 268 1.56 4.65 -4.73
C SER A 268 0.48 5.27 -5.60
N TYR A 269 0.68 5.15 -6.91
CA TYR A 269 -0.29 5.44 -7.93
C TYR A 269 -0.46 4.21 -8.82
N LEU A 270 -1.68 3.70 -8.92
CA LEU A 270 -2.02 2.57 -9.78
C LEU A 270 -3.11 3.02 -10.75
N ASN A 271 -2.81 3.01 -12.05
CA ASN A 271 -3.78 3.33 -13.10
C ASN A 271 -4.28 2.03 -13.75
N PHE A 272 -5.24 1.38 -13.10
CA PHE A 272 -5.79 0.12 -13.55
C PHE A 272 -7.15 0.32 -14.22
N ASP A 273 -7.50 -0.58 -15.12
CA ASP A 273 -8.79 -0.53 -15.79
C ASP A 273 -9.95 -0.56 -14.79
N GLY A 274 -10.83 0.43 -14.86
CA GLY A 274 -12.00 0.59 -13.99
C GLY A 274 -11.71 1.20 -12.62
N VAL A 275 -10.44 1.38 -12.21
CA VAL A 275 -10.10 2.02 -10.93
C VAL A 275 -8.70 2.62 -10.92
N THR A 276 -8.56 3.85 -10.47
CA THR A 276 -7.27 4.43 -10.14
C THR A 276 -7.10 4.51 -8.62
N VAL A 277 -5.93 4.09 -8.13
CA VAL A 277 -5.58 4.15 -6.70
C VAL A 277 -4.54 5.23 -6.48
N VAL A 278 -4.85 6.17 -5.59
CA VAL A 278 -4.01 7.31 -5.19
C VAL A 278 -3.71 7.18 -3.70
N SER A 279 -2.51 6.74 -3.36
CA SER A 279 -2.15 6.38 -1.98
C SER A 279 -0.95 7.16 -1.45
N ALA A 280 -1.05 7.60 -0.19
CA ALA A 280 0.02 8.18 0.60
C ALA A 280 0.18 7.40 1.93
N SER A 281 0.26 6.07 1.83
CA SER A 281 0.37 5.21 3.01
C SER A 281 1.72 5.35 3.72
N PRO A 282 1.72 5.56 5.06
CA PRO A 282 2.95 5.63 5.84
C PRO A 282 3.39 4.25 6.37
N GLU A 283 2.54 3.21 6.30
CA GLU A 283 2.71 1.98 7.09
C GLU A 283 3.09 0.79 6.23
N ARG A 284 4.18 0.09 6.60
CA ARG A 284 4.54 -1.21 6.02
C ARG A 284 3.73 -2.31 6.67
N PHE A 285 3.04 -3.10 5.85
CA PHE A 285 2.41 -4.33 6.29
C PHE A 285 3.44 -5.45 6.42
N LEU A 286 4.03 -5.85 5.31
CA LEU A 286 4.97 -6.97 5.25
C LEU A 286 6.10 -6.71 4.27
N ARG A 287 7.29 -7.12 4.64
CA ARG A 287 8.42 -7.29 3.73
C ARG A 287 9.01 -8.69 3.88
N LEU A 288 9.24 -9.36 2.77
CA LEU A 288 9.99 -10.60 2.69
C LEU A 288 11.18 -10.42 1.76
N ARG A 289 12.38 -10.68 2.26
CA ARG A 289 13.61 -10.64 1.46
C ARG A 289 14.45 -11.89 1.79
N GLY A 290 14.58 -12.80 0.81
CA GLY A 290 15.07 -14.14 1.09
C GLY A 290 14.16 -14.84 2.10
N ASP A 291 14.68 -15.19 3.27
CA ASP A 291 13.91 -15.75 4.37
C ASP A 291 13.57 -14.73 5.50
N ARG A 292 14.04 -13.48 5.39
CA ARG A 292 13.80 -12.42 6.39
C ARG A 292 12.44 -11.80 6.19
N VAL A 293 11.57 -12.00 7.16
CA VAL A 293 10.25 -11.36 7.30
C VAL A 293 10.39 -10.12 8.17
N GLU A 294 9.68 -9.05 7.80
CA GLU A 294 9.57 -7.83 8.60
C GLU A 294 8.13 -7.30 8.53
N THR A 295 7.61 -6.83 9.66
CA THR A 295 6.37 -6.04 9.75
C THR A 295 6.61 -4.81 10.60
N ARG A 296 5.86 -3.70 10.33
CA ARG A 296 6.18 -2.42 10.95
C ARG A 296 4.94 -1.57 11.24
N PRO A 297 4.16 -1.94 12.26
CA PRO A 297 2.96 -1.20 12.63
C PRO A 297 3.27 0.18 13.20
N ILE A 298 2.32 1.08 12.99
CA ILE A 298 2.26 2.43 13.52
C ILE A 298 1.10 2.52 14.50
N LYS A 299 1.34 3.01 15.72
CA LYS A 299 0.30 3.42 16.67
C LYS A 299 0.75 4.67 17.42
N GLY A 300 -0.20 5.55 17.68
CA GLY A 300 0.08 6.85 18.26
C GLY A 300 0.59 7.85 17.22
N THR A 301 -0.12 8.96 17.13
CA THR A 301 0.20 10.05 16.20
C THR A 301 -0.03 11.39 16.89
N ARG A 302 0.90 12.33 16.68
CA ARG A 302 0.72 13.74 17.06
C ARG A 302 1.09 14.63 15.89
N PRO A 303 0.41 15.76 15.70
CA PRO A 303 0.83 16.74 14.70
C PRO A 303 2.19 17.34 15.05
N ARG A 304 2.82 17.96 14.08
CA ARG A 304 4.03 18.77 14.30
C ARG A 304 3.67 20.06 15.01
N GLY A 305 4.56 20.52 15.87
CA GLY A 305 4.44 21.83 16.51
C GLY A 305 4.63 22.99 15.53
N LYS A 306 4.06 24.15 15.86
CA LYS A 306 4.23 25.37 15.06
C LYS A 306 5.63 25.96 15.18
N ASP A 307 6.33 25.65 16.26
CA ASP A 307 7.69 26.05 16.57
C ASP A 307 8.47 24.89 17.22
N SER A 308 9.76 25.08 17.47
CA SER A 308 10.63 24.02 18.02
C SER A 308 10.21 23.58 19.42
N ALA A 309 9.69 24.48 20.26
CA ALA A 309 9.25 24.16 21.62
C ALA A 309 7.95 23.34 21.61
N GLY A 310 6.98 23.75 20.80
CA GLY A 310 5.75 22.99 20.58
C GLY A 310 6.00 21.63 19.95
N ASP A 311 6.95 21.54 19.01
CA ASP A 311 7.37 20.29 18.38
C ASP A 311 7.94 19.29 19.42
N GLU A 312 8.81 19.80 20.31
CA GLU A 312 9.39 18.97 21.38
C GLU A 312 8.35 18.56 22.43
N ALA A 313 7.40 19.46 22.76
CA ALA A 313 6.32 19.15 23.69
C ALA A 313 5.42 18.04 23.18
N LEU A 314 4.97 18.11 21.91
CA LEU A 314 4.13 17.09 21.28
C LEU A 314 4.87 15.76 21.12
N ALA A 315 6.15 15.79 20.77
CA ALA A 315 7.00 14.60 20.73
C ALA A 315 7.11 13.90 22.09
N LYS A 316 7.32 14.68 23.17
CA LYS A 316 7.38 14.18 24.55
C LYS A 316 6.00 13.67 25.02
N GLU A 317 4.93 14.36 24.68
CA GLU A 317 3.56 13.92 24.98
C GLU A 317 3.31 12.52 24.40
N LEU A 318 3.56 12.34 23.10
CA LEU A 318 3.40 11.04 22.43
C LEU A 318 4.29 9.98 23.06
N ALA A 319 5.58 10.29 23.26
CA ALA A 319 6.55 9.37 23.85
C ALA A 319 6.22 8.94 25.29
N ASN A 320 5.40 9.73 26.01
CA ASN A 320 5.00 9.45 27.41
C ASN A 320 3.53 9.00 27.54
N SER A 321 2.75 8.99 26.45
CA SER A 321 1.34 8.59 26.46
C SER A 321 1.21 7.12 26.89
N PHE A 322 0.60 6.87 28.02
CA PHE A 322 0.35 5.50 28.52
C PHE A 322 -0.65 4.78 27.61
N LYS A 323 -1.70 5.46 27.16
CA LYS A 323 -2.73 4.91 26.26
C LYS A 323 -2.09 4.44 24.95
N ASP A 324 -1.36 5.34 24.24
CA ASP A 324 -0.74 5.01 22.95
C ASP A 324 0.26 3.84 23.09
N LYS A 325 1.01 3.78 24.21
CA LYS A 325 1.93 2.66 24.49
C LYS A 325 1.22 1.34 24.74
N ALA A 326 0.13 1.34 25.51
CA ALA A 326 -0.64 0.14 25.81
C ALA A 326 -1.26 -0.45 24.53
N GLU A 327 -1.89 0.38 23.71
CA GLU A 327 -2.43 -0.01 22.41
C GLU A 327 -1.32 -0.54 21.49
N HIS A 328 -0.16 0.13 21.47
CA HIS A 328 0.96 -0.26 20.63
C HIS A 328 1.53 -1.65 21.02
N VAL A 329 1.70 -1.93 22.32
CA VAL A 329 2.15 -3.26 22.80
C VAL A 329 1.19 -4.36 22.36
N MET A 330 -0.11 -4.11 22.43
CA MET A 330 -1.12 -5.09 22.01
C MET A 330 -1.00 -5.43 20.52
N ILE A 331 -0.78 -4.42 19.68
CA ILE A 331 -0.59 -4.64 18.23
C ILE A 331 0.74 -5.34 17.94
N VAL A 332 1.82 -4.97 18.63
CA VAL A 332 3.11 -5.65 18.52
C VAL A 332 2.97 -7.14 18.86
N ASP A 333 2.22 -7.49 19.89
CA ASP A 333 2.02 -8.88 20.29
C ASP A 333 1.14 -9.64 19.28
N LEU A 334 0.10 -9.01 18.77
CA LEU A 334 -0.74 -9.56 17.73
C LEU A 334 0.07 -9.88 16.45
N GLU A 335 0.88 -8.94 15.96
CA GLU A 335 1.68 -9.14 14.75
C GLU A 335 2.86 -10.10 14.96
N ARG A 336 3.45 -10.14 16.16
CA ARG A 336 4.40 -11.19 16.55
C ARG A 336 3.77 -12.58 16.47
N ASN A 337 2.53 -12.72 16.94
CA ASN A 337 1.78 -13.97 16.83
C ASN A 337 1.56 -14.34 15.36
N ASP A 338 1.14 -13.40 14.52
CA ASP A 338 0.88 -13.62 13.09
C ASP A 338 2.11 -14.13 12.35
N ILE A 339 3.26 -13.43 12.43
CA ILE A 339 4.49 -13.89 11.79
C ILE A 339 5.07 -15.15 12.46
N GLY A 340 4.81 -15.34 13.76
CA GLY A 340 5.22 -16.52 14.52
C GLY A 340 4.62 -17.83 13.99
N ARG A 341 3.43 -17.76 13.38
CA ARG A 341 2.75 -18.91 12.75
C ARG A 341 3.55 -19.52 11.59
N VAL A 342 4.42 -18.75 10.94
CA VAL A 342 5.16 -19.16 9.74
C VAL A 342 6.67 -18.99 9.82
N CYS A 343 7.18 -18.29 10.84
CA CYS A 343 8.60 -18.15 11.06
C CYS A 343 9.18 -19.33 11.84
N ARG A 344 10.50 -19.51 11.75
CA ARG A 344 11.25 -20.49 12.53
C ARG A 344 11.13 -20.16 14.01
N PHE A 345 10.96 -21.16 14.85
CA PHE A 345 10.89 -21.00 16.29
C PHE A 345 12.13 -20.25 16.83
N GLY A 346 11.91 -19.32 17.74
CA GLY A 346 12.97 -18.52 18.37
C GLY A 346 13.59 -17.42 17.50
N THR A 347 13.10 -17.21 16.25
CA THR A 347 13.63 -16.17 15.35
C THR A 347 12.81 -14.90 15.34
N VAL A 348 11.58 -14.94 15.84
CA VAL A 348 10.71 -13.75 15.92
C VAL A 348 11.20 -12.86 17.07
N ARG A 349 11.50 -11.62 16.72
CA ARG A 349 12.00 -10.62 17.69
C ARG A 349 11.46 -9.24 17.35
N VAL A 350 11.34 -8.39 18.35
CA VAL A 350 11.13 -6.95 18.19
C VAL A 350 12.51 -6.31 18.09
N SER A 351 12.89 -5.89 16.91
CA SER A 351 14.19 -5.24 16.67
C SER A 351 14.17 -3.77 17.06
N GLU A 352 12.99 -3.16 17.07
CA GLU A 352 12.77 -1.77 17.44
C GLU A 352 11.39 -1.66 18.10
N LEU A 353 11.33 -1.13 19.31
CA LEU A 353 10.08 -1.00 20.07
C LEU A 353 9.79 0.47 20.35
N MET A 354 8.60 0.95 19.92
CA MET A 354 8.10 2.30 20.20
C MET A 354 9.08 3.41 19.82
N ALA A 355 9.75 3.28 18.68
CA ALA A 355 10.59 4.34 18.15
C ALA A 355 9.73 5.54 17.77
N LEU A 356 10.11 6.73 18.27
CA LEU A 356 9.47 7.98 17.88
C LEU A 356 10.04 8.43 16.53
N GLU A 357 9.19 8.46 15.52
CA GLU A 357 9.55 8.91 14.18
C GLU A 357 8.97 10.27 13.87
N LYS A 358 9.81 11.10 13.26
CA LYS A 358 9.49 12.48 12.89
C LYS A 358 9.26 12.55 11.40
N TYR A 359 8.01 12.73 11.00
CA TYR A 359 7.61 12.98 9.62
C TYR A 359 7.40 14.48 9.35
N ALA A 360 7.15 14.84 8.10
CA ALA A 360 6.96 16.25 7.73
C ALA A 360 5.80 16.92 8.48
N THR A 361 4.69 16.18 8.65
CA THR A 361 3.43 16.71 9.22
C THR A 361 3.07 16.12 10.59
N VAL A 362 3.67 14.98 10.97
CA VAL A 362 3.29 14.26 12.19
C VAL A 362 4.50 13.59 12.85
N PHE A 363 4.32 13.22 14.13
CA PHE A 363 5.10 12.21 14.85
C PHE A 363 4.35 10.90 14.90
N HIS A 364 5.06 9.78 14.79
CA HIS A 364 4.53 8.44 14.97
C HIS A 364 5.34 7.64 15.99
N LEU A 365 4.67 6.75 16.73
CA LEU A 365 5.32 5.65 17.41
C LEU A 365 5.26 4.40 16.52
N THR A 366 6.41 3.82 16.26
CA THR A 366 6.56 2.66 15.38
C THR A 366 7.31 1.55 16.08
N SER A 367 7.03 0.31 15.71
CA SER A 367 7.83 -0.85 16.13
C SER A 367 8.17 -1.70 14.92
N THR A 368 9.32 -2.37 14.98
CA THR A 368 9.75 -3.29 13.91
C THR A 368 9.85 -4.69 14.48
N MET A 369 9.13 -5.63 13.91
CA MET A 369 9.24 -7.05 14.20
C MET A 369 9.86 -7.77 13.01
N GLU A 370 10.74 -8.69 13.32
CA GLU A 370 11.46 -9.51 12.35
C GLU A 370 11.35 -10.98 12.66
N GLY A 371 11.45 -11.82 11.63
CA GLY A 371 11.52 -13.26 11.78
C GLY A 371 12.23 -13.92 10.59
N ARG A 372 12.50 -15.22 10.71
CA ARG A 372 13.02 -16.02 9.60
C ARG A 372 11.96 -16.99 9.15
N LEU A 373 11.49 -16.84 7.90
CA LEU A 373 10.48 -17.71 7.31
C LEU A 373 10.98 -19.17 7.33
N ARG A 374 10.08 -20.12 7.63
CA ARG A 374 10.40 -21.54 7.54
C ARG A 374 10.65 -21.96 6.09
N PRO A 375 11.56 -22.92 5.82
CA PRO A 375 11.93 -23.32 4.45
C PRO A 375 10.77 -23.83 3.59
N GLU A 376 9.75 -24.44 4.22
CA GLU A 376 8.55 -24.95 3.55
C GLU A 376 7.47 -23.87 3.32
N LYS A 377 7.72 -22.64 3.75
CA LYS A 377 6.81 -21.50 3.57
C LYS A 377 7.34 -20.55 2.51
N ASN A 378 6.43 -19.84 1.86
CA ASN A 378 6.71 -18.86 0.82
C ASN A 378 5.90 -17.56 1.09
N ALA A 379 5.98 -16.61 0.17
CA ALA A 379 5.24 -15.34 0.24
C ALA A 379 3.73 -15.54 0.44
N ILE A 380 3.12 -16.51 -0.24
CA ILE A 380 1.68 -16.81 -0.10
C ILE A 380 1.36 -17.39 1.27
N GLY A 381 2.19 -18.30 1.77
CA GLY A 381 2.05 -18.84 3.12
C GLY A 381 2.18 -17.76 4.20
N LEU A 382 3.07 -16.78 3.99
CA LEU A 382 3.21 -15.62 4.85
C LEU A 382 1.95 -14.75 4.80
N LEU A 383 1.44 -14.41 3.60
CA LEU A 383 0.22 -13.63 3.45
C LEU A 383 -0.98 -14.30 4.14
N LYS A 384 -1.24 -15.59 3.87
CA LYS A 384 -2.35 -16.32 4.51
C LYS A 384 -2.25 -16.37 6.05
N ALA A 385 -1.05 -16.28 6.61
CA ALA A 385 -0.87 -16.27 8.05
C ALA A 385 -1.08 -14.90 8.71
N THR A 386 -0.93 -13.82 7.97
CA THR A 386 -0.87 -12.45 8.53
C THR A 386 -2.00 -11.55 8.07
N PHE A 387 -2.57 -11.81 6.89
CA PHE A 387 -3.59 -10.95 6.27
C PHE A 387 -4.99 -11.13 6.90
N PRO A 388 -5.78 -10.04 7.03
CA PRO A 388 -5.35 -8.66 6.94
C PRO A 388 -4.50 -8.24 8.14
N GLY A 389 -3.85 -7.07 8.05
CA GLY A 389 -2.96 -6.57 9.10
C GLY A 389 -3.63 -6.45 10.47
N GLY A 390 -2.87 -6.69 11.53
CA GLY A 390 -3.36 -6.58 12.90
C GLY A 390 -3.65 -5.14 13.31
N SER A 391 -2.81 -4.20 12.86
CA SER A 391 -2.89 -2.77 13.22
C SER A 391 -4.19 -2.09 12.79
N ILE A 392 -4.90 -2.66 11.79
CA ILE A 392 -6.11 -2.09 11.16
C ILE A 392 -7.38 -2.92 11.37
N SER A 393 -7.32 -4.05 12.05
CA SER A 393 -8.47 -4.89 12.37
C SER A 393 -8.87 -4.76 13.84
N GLY A 394 -8.15 -5.39 14.74
CA GLY A 394 -8.38 -5.38 16.19
C GLY A 394 -7.93 -6.67 16.84
N ALA A 395 -8.22 -6.81 18.13
CA ALA A 395 -7.78 -7.94 18.93
C ALA A 395 -8.93 -8.50 19.82
N PRO A 396 -9.21 -9.82 19.79
CA PRO A 396 -8.69 -10.85 18.88
C PRO A 396 -9.11 -10.60 17.42
N LYS A 397 -8.22 -10.88 16.45
CA LYS A 397 -8.38 -10.47 15.05
C LYS A 397 -9.68 -10.95 14.40
N VAL A 398 -9.99 -12.24 14.46
CA VAL A 398 -11.16 -12.82 13.78
C VAL A 398 -12.44 -12.20 14.33
N ARG A 399 -12.57 -12.11 15.66
CA ARG A 399 -13.75 -11.51 16.28
C ARG A 399 -13.90 -10.02 15.95
N ALA A 400 -12.79 -9.29 15.92
CA ALA A 400 -12.81 -7.89 15.49
C ALA A 400 -13.27 -7.75 14.03
N MET A 401 -12.83 -8.64 13.12
CA MET A 401 -13.28 -8.66 11.72
C MET A 401 -14.77 -8.96 11.58
N GLU A 402 -15.33 -9.86 12.40
CA GLU A 402 -16.78 -10.14 12.46
C GLU A 402 -17.57 -8.89 12.87
N ILE A 403 -17.09 -8.18 13.89
CA ILE A 403 -17.72 -6.96 14.39
C ILE A 403 -17.61 -5.81 13.36
N ILE A 404 -16.49 -5.70 12.67
CA ILE A 404 -16.33 -4.74 11.56
C ILE A 404 -17.40 -4.96 10.48
N ASP A 405 -17.57 -6.20 10.03
CA ASP A 405 -18.57 -6.53 9.00
C ASP A 405 -20.02 -6.29 9.49
N GLU A 406 -20.25 -6.37 10.80
CA GLU A 406 -21.55 -6.07 11.39
C GLU A 406 -21.84 -4.58 11.52
N LEU A 407 -20.83 -3.77 11.88
CA LEU A 407 -21.01 -2.37 12.22
C LEU A 407 -20.84 -1.43 11.03
N GLU A 408 -19.94 -1.75 10.09
CA GLU A 408 -19.70 -0.92 8.91
C GLU A 408 -20.76 -1.20 7.83
N PRO A 409 -21.46 -0.17 7.30
CA PRO A 409 -22.56 -0.38 6.34
C PRO A 409 -22.09 -0.89 4.98
N THR A 410 -20.83 -0.61 4.61
CA THR A 410 -20.25 -1.00 3.32
C THR A 410 -18.94 -1.74 3.50
N LYS A 411 -18.62 -2.65 2.56
CA LYS A 411 -17.34 -3.34 2.53
C LYS A 411 -16.17 -2.37 2.47
N ARG A 412 -15.06 -2.75 3.08
CA ARG A 412 -13.81 -1.97 3.09
C ARG A 412 -13.12 -1.94 1.73
N SER A 413 -13.30 -2.98 0.93
CA SER A 413 -12.64 -3.10 -0.37
C SER A 413 -11.12 -2.92 -0.26
N VAL A 414 -10.54 -1.99 -1.01
CA VAL A 414 -9.08 -1.75 -0.99
C VAL A 414 -8.59 -1.14 0.33
N TYR A 415 -9.44 -0.38 1.03
CA TYR A 415 -9.08 0.21 2.33
C TYR A 415 -8.69 -0.87 3.33
N THR A 416 -7.59 -0.66 4.04
CA THR A 416 -7.00 -1.61 5.01
C THR A 416 -6.59 -2.97 4.43
N GLY A 417 -6.64 -3.10 3.10
CA GLY A 417 -5.93 -4.14 2.37
C GLY A 417 -4.44 -3.80 2.22
N SER A 418 -3.82 -4.22 1.11
CA SER A 418 -2.40 -3.98 0.85
C SER A 418 -2.14 -3.60 -0.61
N ILE A 419 -1.19 -2.69 -0.81
CA ILE A 419 -0.62 -2.34 -2.12
C ILE A 419 0.89 -2.57 -2.07
N GLY A 420 1.46 -3.02 -3.19
CA GLY A 420 2.89 -3.18 -3.34
C GLY A 420 3.25 -4.20 -4.41
N TYR A 421 4.33 -4.93 -4.19
CA TYR A 421 4.82 -5.91 -5.16
C TYR A 421 5.05 -7.29 -4.54
N LEU A 422 4.92 -8.32 -5.40
CA LEU A 422 5.38 -9.69 -5.17
C LEU A 422 6.37 -10.02 -6.30
N GLY A 423 7.64 -10.12 -5.96
CA GLY A 423 8.74 -10.31 -6.92
C GLY A 423 8.79 -11.75 -7.46
N PHE A 424 9.22 -11.90 -8.70
CA PHE A 424 9.49 -13.21 -9.28
C PHE A 424 10.67 -13.95 -8.60
N ASP A 425 11.47 -13.24 -7.80
CA ASP A 425 12.50 -13.81 -6.93
C ASP A 425 11.98 -14.32 -5.59
N GLY A 426 10.67 -14.22 -5.36
CA GLY A 426 9.99 -14.63 -4.13
C GLY A 426 9.94 -13.59 -3.03
N GLY A 427 10.52 -12.40 -3.23
CA GLY A 427 10.42 -11.27 -2.32
C GLY A 427 9.05 -10.57 -2.40
N LEU A 428 8.70 -9.81 -1.36
CA LEU A 428 7.55 -8.91 -1.38
C LEU A 428 7.82 -7.67 -0.50
N ASP A 429 7.15 -6.57 -0.82
CA ASP A 429 7.00 -5.41 0.06
C ASP A 429 5.60 -4.82 -0.15
N LEU A 430 4.79 -4.85 0.92
CA LEU A 430 3.39 -4.49 0.91
C LEU A 430 3.11 -3.49 2.02
N ASN A 431 2.33 -2.46 1.71
CA ASN A 431 1.83 -1.50 2.68
C ASN A 431 0.49 -1.91 3.29
N ILE A 432 0.05 -1.19 4.32
CA ILE A 432 -1.35 -1.11 4.74
C ILE A 432 -2.02 0.00 3.95
N VAL A 433 -3.16 -0.27 3.32
CA VAL A 433 -3.89 0.75 2.55
C VAL A 433 -4.67 1.67 3.47
N ILE A 434 -4.03 2.74 3.88
CA ILE A 434 -4.61 3.88 4.58
C ILE A 434 -4.17 5.17 3.88
N ARG A 435 -4.80 6.31 4.16
CA ARG A 435 -4.49 7.59 3.49
C ARG A 435 -4.58 7.46 1.95
N THR A 436 -5.61 6.79 1.47
CA THR A 436 -5.75 6.38 0.07
C THR A 436 -7.10 6.83 -0.48
N ILE A 437 -7.07 7.31 -1.71
CA ILE A 437 -8.26 7.69 -2.50
C ILE A 437 -8.37 6.72 -3.67
N LEU A 438 -9.55 6.14 -3.84
CA LEU A 438 -9.92 5.36 -5.02
C LEU A 438 -10.70 6.28 -5.97
N VAL A 439 -10.34 6.29 -7.23
CA VAL A 439 -11.07 7.02 -8.27
C VAL A 439 -11.76 6.01 -9.19
N LYS A 440 -13.09 6.10 -9.25
CA LYS A 440 -13.93 5.20 -10.04
C LYS A 440 -15.15 5.97 -10.55
N ASP A 441 -15.50 5.80 -11.82
CA ASP A 441 -16.71 6.36 -12.44
C ASP A 441 -16.90 7.88 -12.18
N GLY A 442 -15.79 8.65 -12.23
CA GLY A 442 -15.81 10.10 -12.01
C GLY A 442 -15.97 10.54 -10.56
N LYS A 443 -15.84 9.61 -9.62
CA LYS A 443 -15.93 9.87 -8.18
C LYS A 443 -14.65 9.48 -7.46
N ALA A 444 -14.39 10.15 -6.35
CA ALA A 444 -13.33 9.86 -5.39
C ALA A 444 -13.94 9.23 -4.12
N TYR A 445 -13.39 8.09 -3.72
CA TYR A 445 -13.78 7.38 -2.50
C TYR A 445 -12.56 7.25 -1.58
N PHE A 446 -12.72 7.59 -0.32
CA PHE A 446 -11.68 7.36 0.67
C PHE A 446 -12.29 6.96 2.01
N GLN A 447 -11.56 6.12 2.74
CA GLN A 447 -12.02 5.60 4.01
C GLN A 447 -11.02 5.94 5.10
N VAL A 448 -11.53 6.24 6.28
CA VAL A 448 -10.75 6.63 7.46
C VAL A 448 -11.40 6.02 8.71
N GLY A 449 -10.58 5.66 9.68
CA GLY A 449 -11.05 5.02 10.89
C GLY A 449 -10.13 5.22 12.07
N GLY A 450 -10.61 4.84 13.23
CA GLY A 450 -9.89 4.86 14.50
C GLY A 450 -9.99 3.54 15.26
N ALA A 451 -9.15 3.38 16.26
CA ALA A 451 -9.15 2.23 17.15
C ALA A 451 -10.05 2.50 18.34
N VAL A 452 -11.21 1.86 18.38
CA VAL A 452 -12.14 1.94 19.53
C VAL A 452 -11.64 1.00 20.62
N VAL A 453 -11.45 1.54 21.81
CA VAL A 453 -11.06 0.86 23.05
C VAL A 453 -12.06 1.16 24.17
N TYR A 454 -11.87 0.56 25.36
CA TYR A 454 -12.77 0.72 26.50
C TYR A 454 -13.04 2.20 26.86
N ASP A 455 -12.01 3.02 26.89
CA ASP A 455 -12.09 4.43 27.28
C ASP A 455 -12.39 5.37 26.09
N SER A 456 -12.71 4.85 24.90
CA SER A 456 -13.04 5.70 23.75
C SER A 456 -14.30 6.51 23.99
N ASP A 457 -14.25 7.78 23.65
CA ASP A 457 -15.42 8.67 23.58
C ASP A 457 -15.96 8.70 22.15
N PRO A 458 -17.24 8.43 21.89
CA PRO A 458 -17.79 8.36 20.53
C PRO A 458 -17.57 9.63 19.71
N GLU A 459 -17.72 10.81 20.30
CA GLU A 459 -17.52 12.08 19.59
C GLU A 459 -16.03 12.28 19.24
N ALA A 460 -15.14 11.97 20.19
CA ALA A 460 -13.71 12.07 19.97
C ALA A 460 -13.23 11.12 18.83
N GLU A 461 -13.75 9.89 18.78
CA GLU A 461 -13.45 8.92 17.70
C GLU A 461 -13.98 9.43 16.34
N TYR A 462 -15.17 10.04 16.30
CA TYR A 462 -15.67 10.67 15.07
C TYR A 462 -14.76 11.82 14.60
N VAL A 463 -14.38 12.73 15.49
CA VAL A 463 -13.47 13.84 15.19
C VAL A 463 -12.11 13.31 14.70
N GLU A 464 -11.58 12.25 15.31
CA GLU A 464 -10.33 11.62 14.88
C GLU A 464 -10.40 11.13 13.42
N THR A 465 -11.55 10.62 12.97
CA THR A 465 -11.69 10.24 11.55
C THR A 465 -11.61 11.44 10.63
N LEU A 466 -12.22 12.58 11.00
CA LEU A 466 -12.14 13.81 10.21
C LEU A 466 -10.71 14.37 10.15
N ASP A 467 -9.98 14.30 11.26
CA ASP A 467 -8.57 14.72 11.31
C ASP A 467 -7.71 13.84 10.38
N LYS A 468 -7.96 12.53 10.36
CA LYS A 468 -7.30 11.60 9.45
C LYS A 468 -7.67 11.82 7.98
N ALA A 469 -8.89 12.32 7.70
CA ALA A 469 -9.37 12.65 6.37
C ALA A 469 -8.78 13.96 5.82
N ARG A 470 -8.32 14.87 6.68
CA ARG A 470 -7.96 16.25 6.35
C ARG A 470 -7.06 16.38 5.12
N ALA A 471 -5.96 15.63 5.05
CA ALA A 471 -5.04 15.69 3.91
C ALA A 471 -5.67 15.19 2.60
N LEU A 472 -6.56 14.19 2.68
CA LEU A 472 -7.28 13.63 1.52
C LEU A 472 -8.30 14.65 0.99
N ILE A 473 -9.06 15.27 1.90
CA ILE A 473 -10.03 16.32 1.57
C ILE A 473 -9.31 17.53 0.98
N GLN A 474 -8.20 17.95 1.60
CA GLN A 474 -7.37 19.04 1.10
C GLN A 474 -6.86 18.78 -0.31
N ALA A 475 -6.41 17.56 -0.62
CA ALA A 475 -5.96 17.19 -1.97
C ALA A 475 -7.07 17.29 -3.02
N LEU A 476 -8.32 16.99 -2.65
CA LEU A 476 -9.51 17.11 -3.51
C LEU A 476 -9.99 18.56 -3.67
N SER A 477 -9.83 19.40 -2.64
CA SER A 477 -10.42 20.75 -2.56
C SER A 477 -9.64 21.84 -3.29
N MET A 478 -8.42 21.58 -3.78
CA MET A 478 -7.52 22.65 -4.24
C MET A 478 -7.91 23.21 -5.60
N VAL A 479 -8.21 24.51 -5.63
CA VAL A 479 -8.24 25.32 -6.84
C VAL A 479 -6.80 25.64 -7.25
N PRO A 480 -6.41 25.50 -8.52
CA PRO A 480 -5.12 25.99 -8.99
C PRO A 480 -5.04 27.49 -8.70
N GLN A 481 -3.98 27.97 -8.05
CA GLN A 481 -3.69 29.39 -8.11
C GLN A 481 -3.47 29.74 -9.58
N MET A 482 -4.39 30.51 -10.17
CA MET A 482 -4.06 31.23 -11.40
C MET A 482 -2.83 32.08 -11.07
N ALA A 483 -1.76 31.88 -11.82
CA ALA A 483 -0.62 32.78 -11.79
C ALA A 483 -1.19 34.20 -11.93
N THR A 484 -1.10 35.01 -10.86
CA THR A 484 -1.32 36.44 -11.00
C THR A 484 -0.24 36.90 -11.95
N GLU A 485 -0.61 37.13 -13.21
CA GLU A 485 0.22 37.87 -14.13
C GLU A 485 0.57 39.18 -13.43
N GLY A 486 1.83 39.28 -12.99
CA GLY A 486 2.38 40.49 -12.46
C GLY A 486 2.29 41.56 -13.54
N HIS A 487 1.31 42.44 -13.41
CA HIS A 487 1.38 43.71 -14.09
C HIS A 487 2.55 44.51 -13.51
N ARG A 488 3.59 44.63 -14.38
CA ARG A 488 4.72 45.55 -14.42
C ARG A 488 5.91 45.22 -13.55
#